data_03c564cf4eefcdd0b64d29420597d09d
#
_entry.id   03c564cf4eefcdd0b64d29420597d09d
#
_cell.length_a   1.000
_cell.length_b   1.000
_cell.length_c   1.000
_cell.angle_alpha   90.00
_cell.angle_beta   90.00
_cell.angle_gamma   90.00
#
_symmetry.space_group_name_H-M   'P 1'
#
loop_
_entity.id
_entity.type
_entity.pdbx_description
1 polymer ?
#
loop_
_entity_poly.entity_id
_entity_poly.type
_entity_poly.pdbx_seq_one_letter_code
_entity_poly.pdbx_strand_id
1 'polypeptide(L)'
;MCIRDRNITVDFPLGVLTCVTGVSGGGKSTLIIETLQKALSKSLNGASSIPSPHDEIRGLYLIDKIIDIDQSPIGRTPRSNPATYTGAFSFIRDWFSGLPEAKARGYLPGRFSFNVKGGRCENCQGDGVIKIEMHFLPDVYVKCDQCNGKRYNRETLEIKWQDKSISDVLDLTVSEGLELFKAVPMIREKLETLKAVSYTHLTLPTTPYV
;
A
#
# COMPACT_ATOMS: atom_id res chain seq x y z
N MET A 1 -12.31 13.37 -29.52
CA MET A 1 -13.55 14.14 -29.37
C MET A 1 -14.72 13.15 -29.35
N CYS A 2 -15.34 12.99 -28.18
CA CYS A 2 -16.42 12.00 -28.02
C CYS A 2 -17.70 12.57 -28.61
N ILE A 3 -18.26 11.93 -29.61
CA ILE A 3 -19.53 12.32 -30.27
C ILE A 3 -20.75 12.31 -29.34
N ARG A 4 -20.54 12.06 -28.04
CA ARG A 4 -21.59 11.87 -27.02
C ARG A 4 -21.56 12.91 -25.90
N ASP A 5 -20.82 14.00 -26.07
CA ASP A 5 -20.82 15.09 -25.10
C ASP A 5 -22.22 15.73 -25.09
N ARG A 6 -22.93 15.50 -24.00
CA ARG A 6 -24.25 16.07 -23.76
C ARG A 6 -24.19 16.94 -22.53
N ASN A 7 -24.78 18.11 -22.59
CA ASN A 7 -25.01 18.93 -21.42
C ASN A 7 -26.06 18.22 -20.55
N ILE A 8 -25.64 17.65 -19.42
CA ILE A 8 -26.48 16.89 -18.51
C ILE A 8 -26.49 17.53 -17.13
N THR A 9 -27.62 17.47 -16.48
CA THR A 9 -27.76 17.80 -15.04
C THR A 9 -28.04 16.51 -14.30
N VAL A 10 -27.29 16.25 -13.21
CA VAL A 10 -27.40 15.01 -12.43
C VAL A 10 -27.44 15.36 -10.95
N ASP A 11 -28.43 14.81 -10.24
CA ASP A 11 -28.54 14.94 -8.79
C ASP A 11 -27.98 13.69 -8.10
N PHE A 12 -27.14 13.91 -7.09
CA PHE A 12 -26.58 12.85 -6.24
C PHE A 12 -27.20 12.94 -4.85
N PRO A 13 -28.07 11.99 -4.46
CA PRO A 13 -28.68 12.01 -3.13
C PRO A 13 -27.61 11.73 -2.06
N LEU A 14 -27.59 12.55 -1.00
CA LEU A 14 -26.66 12.38 0.12
C LEU A 14 -27.23 11.40 1.16
N GLY A 15 -26.33 10.75 1.92
CA GLY A 15 -26.72 9.81 2.99
C GLY A 15 -27.19 8.44 2.52
N VAL A 16 -27.09 8.14 1.23
CA VAL A 16 -27.44 6.84 0.64
C VAL A 16 -26.34 6.31 -0.27
N LEU A 17 -26.35 5.00 -0.49
CA LEU A 17 -25.46 4.37 -1.48
C LEU A 17 -25.98 4.67 -2.90
N THR A 18 -25.17 5.35 -3.68
CA THR A 18 -25.47 5.64 -5.09
C THR A 18 -24.57 4.84 -6.02
N CYS A 19 -25.15 4.02 -6.90
CA CYS A 19 -24.41 3.25 -7.92
C CYS A 19 -24.59 3.87 -9.30
N VAL A 20 -23.47 4.14 -9.99
CA VAL A 20 -23.48 4.63 -11.37
C VAL A 20 -23.12 3.49 -12.31
N THR A 21 -24.10 3.02 -13.10
CA THR A 21 -23.96 1.89 -14.01
C THR A 21 -24.16 2.30 -15.47
N GLY A 22 -23.79 1.44 -16.40
CA GLY A 22 -23.98 1.65 -17.83
C GLY A 22 -22.87 1.02 -18.66
N VAL A 23 -23.02 1.08 -19.97
CA VAL A 23 -22.09 0.51 -20.95
C VAL A 23 -20.68 1.13 -20.83
N SER A 24 -19.66 0.39 -21.26
CA SER A 24 -18.30 0.92 -21.36
C SER A 24 -18.27 2.10 -22.36
N GLY A 25 -17.52 3.15 -22.02
CA GLY A 25 -17.49 4.38 -22.83
C GLY A 25 -18.71 5.30 -22.68
N GLY A 26 -19.65 4.97 -21.78
CA GLY A 26 -20.86 5.78 -21.52
C GLY A 26 -20.63 7.08 -20.72
N GLY A 27 -19.38 7.46 -20.42
CA GLY A 27 -19.07 8.70 -19.71
C GLY A 27 -19.14 8.62 -18.19
N LYS A 28 -19.34 7.43 -17.58
CA LYS A 28 -19.42 7.25 -16.12
C LYS A 28 -18.19 7.79 -15.38
N SER A 29 -17.01 7.38 -15.80
CA SER A 29 -15.73 7.82 -15.21
C SER A 29 -15.49 9.31 -15.43
N THR A 30 -15.89 9.84 -16.58
CA THR A 30 -15.79 11.27 -16.86
C THR A 30 -16.66 12.07 -15.91
N LEU A 31 -17.89 11.64 -15.67
CA LEU A 31 -18.80 12.31 -14.76
C LEU A 31 -18.32 12.21 -13.31
N ILE A 32 -18.03 10.99 -12.84
CA ILE A 32 -17.73 10.75 -11.42
C ILE A 32 -16.28 11.11 -11.07
N ILE A 33 -15.30 10.58 -11.80
CA ILE A 33 -13.89 10.73 -11.45
C ILE A 33 -13.33 12.05 -11.98
N GLU A 34 -13.49 12.29 -13.30
CA GLU A 34 -12.84 13.45 -13.93
C GLU A 34 -13.55 14.77 -13.62
N THR A 35 -14.86 14.77 -13.32
CA THR A 35 -15.61 15.97 -13.03
C THR A 35 -15.92 16.09 -11.53
N LEU A 36 -16.80 15.26 -11.01
CA LEU A 36 -17.32 15.40 -9.64
C LEU A 36 -16.23 15.22 -8.58
N GLN A 37 -15.49 14.11 -8.59
CA GLN A 37 -14.45 13.80 -7.62
C GLN A 37 -13.35 14.86 -7.63
N LYS A 38 -12.85 15.26 -8.81
CA LYS A 38 -11.80 16.30 -8.90
C LYS A 38 -12.28 17.68 -8.45
N ALA A 39 -13.53 18.06 -8.78
CA ALA A 39 -14.10 19.33 -8.34
C ALA A 39 -14.31 19.37 -6.83
N LEU A 40 -14.84 18.30 -6.25
CA LEU A 40 -15.00 18.17 -4.79
C LEU A 40 -13.64 18.15 -4.07
N SER A 41 -12.66 17.37 -4.56
CA SER A 41 -11.30 17.32 -3.99
C SER A 41 -10.63 18.69 -4.00
N LYS A 42 -10.80 19.46 -5.07
CA LYS A 42 -10.29 20.83 -5.16
C LYS A 42 -10.95 21.75 -4.16
N SER A 43 -12.28 21.70 -4.06
CA SER A 43 -13.04 22.60 -3.19
C SER A 43 -12.92 22.27 -1.70
N LEU A 44 -12.97 20.98 -1.34
CA LEU A 44 -13.06 20.53 0.07
C LEU A 44 -11.69 20.17 0.65
N ASN A 45 -10.85 19.49 -0.14
CA ASN A 45 -9.56 19.00 0.34
C ASN A 45 -8.38 19.88 -0.10
N GLY A 46 -8.60 20.96 -0.86
CA GLY A 46 -7.54 21.83 -1.37
C GLY A 46 -6.61 21.17 -2.39
N ALA A 47 -7.06 20.09 -3.05
CA ALA A 47 -6.26 19.38 -4.03
C ALA A 47 -6.01 20.23 -5.29
N SER A 48 -4.82 20.10 -5.90
CA SER A 48 -4.45 20.79 -7.15
C SER A 48 -5.04 20.15 -8.41
N SER A 49 -6.00 19.22 -8.28
CA SER A 49 -6.63 18.53 -9.40
C SER A 49 -7.48 19.49 -10.24
N ILE A 50 -7.42 19.31 -11.56
CA ILE A 50 -8.21 20.12 -12.52
C ILE A 50 -9.42 19.25 -12.94
N PRO A 51 -10.65 19.64 -12.58
CA PRO A 51 -11.86 18.93 -13.01
C PRO A 51 -12.12 19.16 -14.50
N SER A 52 -12.83 18.23 -15.13
CA SER A 52 -13.34 18.43 -16.49
C SER A 52 -14.29 19.63 -16.55
N PRO A 53 -14.45 20.28 -17.72
CA PRO A 53 -15.37 21.41 -17.88
C PRO A 53 -16.78 21.08 -17.39
N HIS A 54 -17.34 21.94 -16.54
CA HIS A 54 -18.70 21.84 -16.00
C HIS A 54 -19.18 23.25 -15.64
N ASP A 55 -20.48 23.45 -15.64
CA ASP A 55 -21.06 24.76 -15.36
C ASP A 55 -21.04 25.04 -13.85
N GLU A 56 -21.67 24.19 -13.05
CA GLU A 56 -21.85 24.42 -11.61
C GLU A 56 -22.01 23.09 -10.85
N ILE A 57 -21.51 23.05 -9.61
CA ILE A 57 -21.82 22.00 -8.62
C ILE A 57 -22.45 22.65 -7.41
N ARG A 58 -23.71 22.34 -7.15
CA ARG A 58 -24.47 22.84 -6.01
C ARG A 58 -24.39 21.91 -4.83
N GLY A 59 -24.59 22.44 -3.61
CA GLY A 59 -24.66 21.65 -2.39
C GLY A 59 -23.29 21.29 -1.78
N LEU A 60 -22.20 21.91 -2.19
CA LEU A 60 -20.86 21.70 -1.64
C LEU A 60 -20.80 21.90 -0.12
N TYR A 61 -21.60 22.83 0.41
CA TYR A 61 -21.69 23.14 1.84
C TYR A 61 -22.33 22.02 2.69
N LEU A 62 -22.88 20.99 2.05
CA LEU A 62 -23.46 19.81 2.72
C LEU A 62 -22.45 18.69 2.91
N ILE A 63 -21.21 18.85 2.43
CA ILE A 63 -20.18 17.83 2.43
C ILE A 63 -18.92 18.37 3.12
N ASP A 64 -18.45 17.69 4.16
CA ASP A 64 -17.27 18.12 4.91
C ASP A 64 -15.96 17.75 4.20
N LYS A 65 -15.89 16.57 3.63
CA LYS A 65 -14.70 16.07 2.92
C LYS A 65 -15.06 14.98 1.90
N ILE A 66 -14.17 14.76 0.96
CA ILE A 66 -14.23 13.63 0.03
C ILE A 66 -13.08 12.65 0.30
N ILE A 67 -13.39 11.37 0.27
CA ILE A 67 -12.40 10.27 0.31
C ILE A 67 -12.51 9.52 -0.99
N ASP A 68 -11.41 9.46 -1.73
CA ASP A 68 -11.28 8.71 -2.96
C ASP A 68 -10.73 7.33 -2.66
N ILE A 69 -11.41 6.29 -3.14
CA ILE A 69 -10.98 4.90 -3.02
C ILE A 69 -10.93 4.33 -4.42
N ASP A 70 -9.73 4.11 -4.93
CA ASP A 70 -9.49 3.55 -6.25
C ASP A 70 -8.97 2.10 -6.16
N GLN A 71 -8.84 1.46 -7.31
CA GLN A 71 -8.26 0.12 -7.44
C GLN A 71 -6.77 0.13 -7.76
N SER A 72 -6.11 1.27 -7.61
CA SER A 72 -4.68 1.39 -7.86
C SER A 72 -3.90 0.50 -6.89
N PRO A 73 -2.85 -0.18 -7.37
CA PRO A 73 -2.00 -0.98 -6.49
C PRO A 73 -1.32 -0.08 -5.44
N ILE A 74 -1.12 -0.63 -4.24
CA ILE A 74 -0.41 0.04 -3.13
C ILE A 74 1.06 0.23 -3.50
N GLY A 75 1.34 1.22 -4.34
CA GLY A 75 2.67 1.52 -4.85
C GLY A 75 3.07 0.68 -6.07
N ARG A 76 4.08 1.19 -6.78
CA ARG A 76 4.56 0.63 -8.07
C ARG A 76 5.94 -0.02 -7.95
N THR A 77 6.44 -0.23 -6.75
CA THR A 77 7.78 -0.75 -6.52
C THR A 77 7.74 -2.01 -5.64
N PRO A 78 8.72 -2.91 -5.77
CA PRO A 78 8.86 -4.09 -4.91
C PRO A 78 8.94 -3.77 -3.41
N ARG A 79 9.20 -2.51 -3.06
CA ARG A 79 9.30 -2.00 -1.67
C ARG A 79 7.96 -1.60 -1.07
N SER A 80 6.96 -1.39 -1.93
CA SER A 80 5.62 -1.02 -1.49
C SER A 80 4.86 -2.28 -1.07
N ASN A 81 4.47 -2.37 0.19
CA ASN A 81 3.73 -3.49 0.73
C ASN A 81 2.70 -3.02 1.78
N PRO A 82 1.67 -3.83 2.07
CA PRO A 82 0.62 -3.48 3.03
C PRO A 82 1.16 -3.13 4.43
N ALA A 83 2.18 -3.85 4.91
CA ALA A 83 2.78 -3.61 6.22
C ALA A 83 3.45 -2.23 6.32
N THR A 84 4.10 -1.79 5.22
CA THR A 84 4.74 -0.47 5.15
C THR A 84 3.69 0.63 5.03
N TYR A 85 2.67 0.43 4.20
CA TYR A 85 1.60 1.40 3.97
C TYR A 85 0.78 1.69 5.23
N THR A 86 0.44 0.67 6.00
CA THR A 86 -0.31 0.82 7.26
C THR A 86 0.53 1.29 8.43
N GLY A 87 1.86 1.38 8.25
CA GLY A 87 2.80 1.70 9.30
C GLY A 87 3.09 0.55 10.29
N ALA A 88 2.47 -0.62 10.13
CA ALA A 88 2.69 -1.79 10.99
C ALA A 88 4.16 -2.22 10.99
N PHE A 89 4.83 -2.11 9.85
CA PHE A 89 6.24 -2.49 9.73
C PHE A 89 7.19 -1.64 10.57
N SER A 90 6.84 -0.39 10.88
CA SER A 90 7.65 0.44 11.79
C SER A 90 7.69 -0.15 13.19
N PHE A 91 6.54 -0.54 13.73
CA PHE A 91 6.45 -1.19 15.04
C PHE A 91 7.13 -2.57 15.07
N ILE A 92 7.06 -3.33 13.97
CA ILE A 92 7.78 -4.61 13.85
C ILE A 92 9.29 -4.39 13.91
N ARG A 93 9.84 -3.38 13.22
CA ARG A 93 11.26 -3.04 13.28
C ARG A 93 11.71 -2.62 14.69
N ASP A 94 10.91 -1.80 15.35
CA ASP A 94 11.16 -1.37 16.72
C ASP A 94 11.16 -2.58 17.66
N TRP A 95 10.22 -3.51 17.48
CA TRP A 95 10.17 -4.76 18.24
C TRP A 95 11.43 -5.59 18.07
N PHE A 96 11.86 -5.84 16.81
CA PHE A 96 13.07 -6.61 16.52
C PHE A 96 14.34 -5.95 17.08
N SER A 97 14.45 -4.63 17.03
CA SER A 97 15.58 -3.90 17.63
C SER A 97 15.58 -3.97 19.16
N GLY A 98 14.42 -4.19 19.76
CA GLY A 98 14.24 -4.37 21.21
C GLY A 98 14.67 -5.74 21.74
N LEU A 99 14.85 -6.74 20.88
CA LEU A 99 15.23 -8.09 21.28
C LEU A 99 16.61 -8.12 21.92
N PRO A 100 16.85 -8.98 22.94
CA PRO A 100 18.12 -9.05 23.66
C PRO A 100 19.32 -9.24 22.73
N GLU A 101 19.20 -10.11 21.75
CA GLU A 101 20.26 -10.39 20.78
C GLU A 101 20.56 -9.18 19.87
N ALA A 102 19.52 -8.47 19.40
CA ALA A 102 19.67 -7.26 18.61
C ALA A 102 20.37 -6.15 19.41
N LYS A 103 19.98 -5.98 20.68
CA LYS A 103 20.61 -5.02 21.61
C LYS A 103 22.07 -5.36 21.89
N ALA A 104 22.38 -6.65 22.11
CA ALA A 104 23.75 -7.09 22.35
C ALA A 104 24.67 -6.80 21.13
N ARG A 105 24.11 -6.82 19.93
CA ARG A 105 24.84 -6.48 18.69
C ARG A 105 24.76 -4.98 18.33
N GLY A 106 24.08 -4.15 19.12
CA GLY A 106 23.90 -2.72 18.86
C GLY A 106 23.02 -2.41 17.65
N TYR A 107 22.08 -3.30 17.29
CA TYR A 107 21.22 -3.13 16.12
C TYR A 107 20.07 -2.18 16.42
N LEU A 108 20.02 -1.08 15.68
CA LEU A 108 18.97 -0.08 15.71
C LEU A 108 17.81 -0.46 14.77
N PRO A 109 16.62 0.15 14.90
CA PRO A 109 15.46 -0.13 14.02
C PRO A 109 15.76 0.01 12.53
N GLY A 110 16.69 0.89 12.13
CA GLY A 110 17.15 1.06 10.77
C GLY A 110 17.80 -0.20 10.19
N ARG A 111 18.43 -1.05 11.02
CA ARG A 111 19.01 -2.33 10.60
C ARG A 111 17.97 -3.30 10.03
N PHE A 112 16.77 -3.25 10.58
CA PHE A 112 15.63 -4.07 10.19
C PHE A 112 14.78 -3.46 9.06
N SER A 113 15.27 -2.38 8.42
CA SER A 113 14.64 -1.77 7.24
C SER A 113 15.30 -2.28 5.96
N PHE A 114 14.50 -2.78 5.03
CA PHE A 114 14.99 -3.15 3.70
C PHE A 114 15.25 -1.93 2.79
N ASN A 115 14.86 -0.72 3.22
CA ASN A 115 15.10 0.53 2.48
C ASN A 115 16.42 1.22 2.88
N VAL A 116 16.97 0.91 4.06
CA VAL A 116 18.14 1.58 4.62
C VAL A 116 19.36 0.66 4.52
N LYS A 117 20.52 1.23 4.20
CA LYS A 117 21.80 0.49 4.19
C LYS A 117 22.13 -0.05 5.58
N GLY A 118 22.85 -1.20 5.61
CA GLY A 118 23.36 -1.83 6.82
C GLY A 118 22.72 -3.18 7.12
N GLY A 119 21.40 -3.33 7.03
CA GLY A 119 20.72 -4.61 7.28
C GLY A 119 20.13 -5.27 6.04
N ARG A 120 19.95 -4.53 4.97
CA ARG A 120 19.43 -5.03 3.71
C ARG A 120 20.48 -5.80 2.91
N CYS A 121 20.04 -6.65 2.00
CA CYS A 121 20.91 -7.23 0.98
C CYS A 121 21.37 -6.13 0.02
N GLU A 122 22.67 -5.91 -0.09
CA GLU A 122 23.19 -4.86 -0.95
C GLU A 122 23.15 -5.21 -2.45
N ASN A 123 23.10 -6.50 -2.80
CA ASN A 123 22.99 -6.94 -4.19
C ASN A 123 21.65 -6.51 -4.83
N CYS A 124 20.53 -6.80 -4.16
CA CYS A 124 19.19 -6.37 -4.61
C CYS A 124 18.73 -5.08 -3.94
N GLN A 125 19.56 -4.46 -3.11
CA GLN A 125 19.26 -3.23 -2.36
C GLN A 125 17.96 -3.31 -1.52
N GLY A 126 17.57 -4.51 -1.09
CA GLY A 126 16.39 -4.78 -0.28
C GLY A 126 15.13 -5.10 -1.09
N ASP A 127 15.19 -5.16 -2.40
CA ASP A 127 14.03 -5.50 -3.25
C ASP A 127 13.70 -6.99 -3.21
N GLY A 128 14.68 -7.85 -2.86
CA GLY A 128 14.53 -9.31 -2.90
C GLY A 128 14.59 -9.88 -4.31
N VAL A 129 14.45 -9.04 -5.31
CA VAL A 129 14.49 -9.37 -6.75
C VAL A 129 15.46 -8.43 -7.47
N ILE A 130 15.98 -8.90 -8.60
CA ILE A 130 16.80 -8.11 -9.52
C ILE A 130 15.96 -7.84 -10.75
N LYS A 131 15.81 -6.58 -11.11
CA LYS A 131 15.11 -6.13 -12.31
C LYS A 131 16.06 -6.26 -13.50
N ILE A 132 15.65 -7.01 -14.52
CA ILE A 132 16.34 -7.08 -15.80
C ILE A 132 15.54 -6.26 -16.80
N GLU A 133 16.10 -5.12 -17.19
CA GLU A 133 15.46 -4.22 -18.17
C GLU A 133 15.66 -4.76 -19.57
N MET A 134 14.57 -4.91 -20.31
CA MET A 134 14.58 -5.31 -21.71
C MET A 134 14.03 -4.16 -22.57
N HIS A 135 14.83 -3.66 -23.51
CA HIS A 135 14.49 -2.45 -24.28
C HIS A 135 13.17 -2.53 -25.08
N PHE A 136 12.71 -3.72 -25.45
CA PHE A 136 11.50 -3.92 -26.29
C PHE A 136 10.47 -4.86 -25.67
N LEU A 137 10.74 -5.42 -24.48
CA LEU A 137 9.86 -6.34 -23.77
C LEU A 137 9.60 -5.81 -22.34
N PRO A 138 8.53 -6.27 -21.69
CA PRO A 138 8.33 -5.96 -20.27
C PRO A 138 9.52 -6.39 -19.41
N ASP A 139 9.83 -5.58 -18.40
CA ASP A 139 10.91 -5.89 -17.46
C ASP A 139 10.69 -7.23 -16.76
N VAL A 140 11.74 -8.01 -16.61
CA VAL A 140 11.71 -9.30 -15.92
C VAL A 140 12.30 -9.15 -14.53
N TYR A 141 11.61 -9.69 -13.52
CA TYR A 141 12.07 -9.71 -12.13
C TYR A 141 12.52 -11.12 -11.75
N VAL A 142 13.79 -11.27 -11.40
CA VAL A 142 14.39 -12.54 -10.99
C VAL A 142 14.76 -12.49 -9.52
N LYS A 143 14.54 -13.59 -8.78
CA LYS A 143 14.95 -13.68 -7.38
C LYS A 143 16.46 -13.38 -7.24
N CYS A 144 16.80 -12.59 -6.23
CA CYS A 144 18.19 -12.29 -5.92
C CYS A 144 18.92 -13.53 -5.38
N ASP A 145 20.03 -13.92 -6.02
CA ASP A 145 20.80 -15.12 -5.69
C ASP A 145 21.46 -15.04 -4.31
N GLN A 146 21.86 -13.84 -3.87
CA GLN A 146 22.51 -13.66 -2.57
C GLN A 146 21.57 -13.83 -1.38
N CYS A 147 20.39 -13.23 -1.44
CA CYS A 147 19.44 -13.28 -0.33
C CYS A 147 18.28 -14.25 -0.55
N ASN A 148 18.21 -14.92 -1.72
CA ASN A 148 17.11 -15.82 -2.08
C ASN A 148 15.71 -15.21 -1.85
N GLY A 149 15.55 -13.93 -2.18
CA GLY A 149 14.30 -13.19 -2.00
C GLY A 149 14.08 -12.63 -0.59
N LYS A 150 14.93 -12.94 0.38
CA LYS A 150 14.76 -12.56 1.79
C LYS A 150 15.00 -11.07 2.10
N ARG A 151 15.49 -10.28 1.15
CA ARG A 151 15.70 -8.81 1.24
C ARG A 151 16.80 -8.35 2.20
N TYR A 152 17.22 -9.15 3.15
CA TYR A 152 18.18 -8.80 4.21
C TYR A 152 19.49 -9.56 4.07
N ASN A 153 20.53 -9.05 4.71
CA ASN A 153 21.80 -9.75 4.86
C ASN A 153 21.69 -10.87 5.91
N ARG A 154 22.63 -11.80 5.88
CA ARG A 154 22.66 -12.98 6.76
C ARG A 154 22.63 -12.61 8.24
N GLU A 155 23.41 -11.61 8.65
CA GLU A 155 23.53 -11.18 10.04
C GLU A 155 22.21 -10.66 10.61
N THR A 156 21.41 -9.91 9.80
CA THR A 156 20.09 -9.41 10.22
C THR A 156 19.09 -10.56 10.33
N LEU A 157 19.19 -11.58 9.47
CA LEU A 157 18.31 -12.76 9.49
C LEU A 157 18.59 -13.72 10.65
N GLU A 158 19.75 -13.62 11.31
CA GLU A 158 20.07 -14.38 12.52
C GLU A 158 19.21 -13.94 13.72
N ILE A 159 18.78 -12.69 13.76
CA ILE A 159 17.89 -12.20 14.82
C ILE A 159 16.50 -12.77 14.61
N LYS A 160 16.04 -13.56 15.58
CA LYS A 160 14.76 -14.25 15.51
C LYS A 160 13.85 -13.95 16.67
N TRP A 161 12.56 -13.92 16.41
CA TRP A 161 11.47 -13.87 17.39
C TRP A 161 10.57 -15.08 17.17
N GLN A 162 10.43 -15.96 18.18
CA GLN A 162 9.70 -17.24 18.06
C GLN A 162 10.11 -18.02 16.80
N ASP A 163 11.42 -18.21 16.61
CA ASP A 163 12.06 -18.90 15.48
C ASP A 163 11.85 -18.24 14.09
N LYS A 164 11.22 -17.08 14.02
CA LYS A 164 11.00 -16.32 12.79
C LYS A 164 11.95 -15.11 12.70
N SER A 165 12.63 -14.98 11.57
CA SER A 165 13.40 -13.79 11.21
C SER A 165 12.48 -12.67 10.74
N ILE A 166 13.01 -11.45 10.59
CA ILE A 166 12.25 -10.32 10.05
C ILE A 166 11.72 -10.59 8.63
N SER A 167 12.45 -11.37 7.82
CA SER A 167 11.98 -11.80 6.49
C SER A 167 10.80 -12.76 6.58
N ASP A 168 10.89 -13.76 7.47
CA ASP A 168 9.81 -14.72 7.66
C ASP A 168 8.54 -14.03 8.17
N VAL A 169 8.69 -12.98 8.99
CA VAL A 169 7.54 -12.15 9.44
C VAL A 169 6.90 -11.39 8.30
N LEU A 170 7.69 -10.89 7.34
CA LEU A 170 7.13 -10.25 6.15
C LEU A 170 6.32 -11.23 5.30
N ASP A 171 6.71 -12.52 5.25
CA ASP A 171 6.03 -13.55 4.46
C ASP A 171 4.76 -14.09 5.13
N LEU A 172 4.45 -13.71 6.38
CA LEU A 172 3.23 -14.10 7.08
C LEU A 172 2.00 -13.44 6.46
N THR A 173 0.89 -14.14 6.52
CA THR A 173 -0.44 -13.55 6.30
C THR A 173 -0.81 -12.65 7.48
N VAL A 174 -1.79 -11.76 7.28
CA VAL A 174 -2.31 -10.90 8.36
C VAL A 174 -2.81 -11.74 9.55
N SER A 175 -3.44 -12.88 9.28
CA SER A 175 -3.94 -13.79 10.34
C SER A 175 -2.81 -14.42 11.15
N GLU A 176 -1.78 -14.94 10.50
CA GLU A 176 -0.60 -15.52 11.16
C GLU A 176 0.19 -14.45 11.92
N GLY A 177 0.30 -13.23 11.35
CA GLY A 177 0.91 -12.09 12.02
C GLY A 177 0.19 -11.71 13.30
N LEU A 178 -1.15 -11.76 13.32
CA LEU A 178 -1.96 -11.53 14.52
C LEU A 178 -1.69 -12.56 15.62
N GLU A 179 -1.54 -13.83 15.26
CA GLU A 179 -1.18 -14.88 16.22
C GLU A 179 0.21 -14.65 16.81
N LEU A 180 1.19 -14.39 15.94
CA LEU A 180 2.58 -14.16 16.34
C LEU A 180 2.71 -12.95 17.28
N PHE A 181 2.06 -11.84 16.96
CA PHE A 181 2.16 -10.57 17.71
C PHE A 181 0.99 -10.35 18.69
N LYS A 182 0.28 -11.41 19.11
CA LYS A 182 -0.85 -11.31 20.03
C LYS A 182 -0.51 -10.56 21.33
N ALA A 183 0.71 -10.72 21.84
CA ALA A 183 1.20 -10.08 23.05
C ALA A 183 1.72 -8.64 22.83
N VAL A 184 1.75 -8.14 21.59
CA VAL A 184 2.30 -6.81 21.25
C VAL A 184 1.17 -5.89 20.76
N PRO A 185 0.57 -5.05 21.66
CA PRO A 185 -0.65 -4.31 21.37
C PRO A 185 -0.53 -3.40 20.14
N MET A 186 0.59 -2.69 19.98
CA MET A 186 0.79 -1.72 18.89
C MET A 186 0.78 -2.37 17.49
N ILE A 187 1.36 -3.58 17.37
CA ILE A 187 1.37 -4.34 16.11
C ILE A 187 0.00 -4.98 15.90
N ARG A 188 -0.56 -5.58 16.96
CA ARG A 188 -1.86 -6.24 16.94
C ARG A 188 -2.96 -5.32 16.45
N GLU A 189 -3.08 -4.10 16.98
CA GLU A 189 -4.11 -3.13 16.59
C GLU A 189 -4.08 -2.80 15.09
N LYS A 190 -2.88 -2.64 14.51
CA LYS A 190 -2.72 -2.41 13.07
C LYS A 190 -3.14 -3.61 12.23
N LEU A 191 -2.79 -4.83 12.66
CA LEU A 191 -3.16 -6.05 11.97
C LEU A 191 -4.65 -6.37 12.14
N GLU A 192 -5.27 -6.07 13.29
CA GLU A 192 -6.72 -6.18 13.51
C GLU A 192 -7.49 -5.26 12.56
N THR A 193 -7.02 -4.05 12.34
CA THR A 193 -7.61 -3.12 11.36
C THR A 193 -7.58 -3.72 9.95
N LEU A 194 -6.45 -4.31 9.53
CA LEU A 194 -6.34 -4.99 8.24
C LEU A 194 -7.29 -6.20 8.13
N LYS A 195 -7.42 -6.97 9.21
CA LYS A 195 -8.34 -8.10 9.26
C LYS A 195 -9.80 -7.66 9.15
N ALA A 196 -10.18 -6.56 9.81
CA ALA A 196 -11.54 -6.02 9.79
C ALA A 196 -12.00 -5.60 8.38
N VAL A 197 -11.08 -5.16 7.50
CA VAL A 197 -11.37 -4.85 6.10
C VAL A 197 -11.17 -6.05 5.16
N SER A 198 -11.22 -7.28 5.69
CA SER A 198 -11.15 -8.55 4.94
C SER A 198 -9.82 -8.86 4.24
N TYR A 199 -8.73 -8.22 4.64
CA TYR A 199 -7.38 -8.53 4.12
C TYR A 199 -6.71 -9.72 4.85
N THR A 200 -7.48 -10.73 5.22
CA THR A 200 -7.01 -11.89 6.01
C THR A 200 -5.95 -12.73 5.31
N HIS A 201 -6.03 -12.82 3.98
CA HIS A 201 -5.14 -13.65 3.15
C HIS A 201 -4.02 -12.86 2.49
N LEU A 202 -3.98 -11.53 2.64
CA LEU A 202 -2.85 -10.75 2.16
C LEU A 202 -1.61 -11.11 2.97
N THR A 203 -0.57 -11.55 2.27
CA THR A 203 0.75 -11.61 2.85
C THR A 203 1.27 -10.19 3.03
N LEU A 204 1.99 -9.93 4.09
CA LEU A 204 2.51 -8.60 4.41
C LEU A 204 3.40 -7.99 3.30
N PRO A 205 4.09 -8.78 2.42
CA PRO A 205 4.92 -8.25 1.35
C PRO A 205 4.25 -8.18 -0.02
N THR A 206 2.98 -8.61 -0.19
CA THR A 206 2.42 -8.79 -1.55
C THR A 206 2.05 -7.46 -2.20
N THR A 207 2.86 -7.02 -3.14
CA THR A 207 2.38 -6.36 -4.35
C THR A 207 2.17 -7.47 -5.38
N PRO A 208 0.95 -7.73 -5.87
CA PRO A 208 0.79 -8.56 -7.04
C PRO A 208 1.50 -7.85 -8.20
N TYR A 209 2.53 -8.50 -8.74
CA TYR A 209 3.09 -8.09 -10.02
C TYR A 209 2.07 -8.50 -11.08
N VAL A 210 1.41 -7.51 -11.67
CA VAL A 210 0.66 -7.65 -12.91
C VAL A 210 1.54 -7.19 -14.05
#